data_11845c535cea21cd45a410582a54b9c3
#
_entry.id   11845c535cea21cd45a410582a54b9c3
#
_cell.length_a   1.000
_cell.length_b   1.000
_cell.length_c   1.000
_cell.angle_alpha   90.00
_cell.angle_beta   90.00
_cell.angle_gamma   90.00
#
_symmetry.space_group_name_H-M   'P 1'
#
loop_
_entity.id
_entity.type
_entity.pdbx_description
1 polymer ?
#
loop_
_entity_poly.entity_id
_entity_poly.type
_entity_poly.pdbx_seq_one_letter_code
_entity_poly.pdbx_strand_id
1 'polypeptide(L)'
;MPFLKVDKGLAEQMSGVQVMRPMPNLDLLLDKAKKYPIFGTKMRSVIYEPSLDGIEKVVQQQFDVAKQIISKGFMPIIEPEVNIDSAEKHECELLLKADILRNLDRLNDDHQVMLKLTLPEEDGFYQELIDHPKVLKVVALSGGYSRQDACDKLEENPGMIASFSRAFTEGLSKQQSDKEFADTIDASIDKIYKASQI
;
A
#
# COMPACT_ATOMS: atom_id res chain seq x y z
N MET A 1 8.52 -11.36 -7.23
CA MET A 1 8.65 -10.32 -8.28
C MET A 1 9.09 -9.02 -7.62
N PRO A 2 10.15 -8.35 -8.09
CA PRO A 2 10.64 -7.12 -7.46
C PRO A 2 9.81 -5.90 -7.83
N PHE A 3 9.62 -5.01 -6.85
CA PHE A 3 9.02 -3.69 -7.00
C PHE A 3 10.01 -2.59 -6.67
N LEU A 4 10.02 -1.53 -7.46
CA LEU A 4 10.87 -0.37 -7.26
C LEU A 4 10.13 0.71 -6.48
N LYS A 5 10.69 1.17 -5.33
CA LYS A 5 10.18 2.37 -4.66
C LYS A 5 10.55 3.61 -5.48
N VAL A 6 9.55 4.35 -5.95
CA VAL A 6 9.77 5.53 -6.82
C VAL A 6 9.60 6.87 -6.11
N ASP A 7 8.77 6.93 -5.05
CA ASP A 7 8.55 8.19 -4.31
C ASP A 7 9.85 8.70 -3.66
N LYS A 8 9.94 10.01 -3.53
CA LYS A 8 11.07 10.74 -2.92
C LYS A 8 10.80 11.15 -1.47
N GLY A 9 9.87 10.45 -0.81
CA GLY A 9 9.38 10.79 0.52
C GLY A 9 8.17 11.70 0.47
N LEU A 10 7.72 12.09 1.65
CA LEU A 10 6.51 12.88 1.86
C LEU A 10 6.82 14.38 1.85
N ALA A 11 5.88 15.18 1.33
CA ALA A 11 5.85 16.62 1.50
C ALA A 11 5.44 17.01 2.93
N GLU A 12 5.40 18.30 3.23
CA GLU A 12 4.85 18.80 4.49
C GLU A 12 3.36 18.42 4.61
N GLN A 13 2.90 18.21 5.84
CA GLN A 13 1.50 17.91 6.10
C GLN A 13 0.64 19.16 5.85
N MET A 14 -0.38 19.01 5.03
CA MET A 14 -1.37 20.06 4.73
C MET A 14 -2.76 19.41 4.59
N SER A 15 -3.79 20.06 5.12
CA SER A 15 -5.18 19.57 5.04
C SER A 15 -5.31 18.11 5.48
N GLY A 16 -4.70 17.75 6.61
CA GLY A 16 -4.80 16.39 7.18
C GLY A 16 -4.06 15.29 6.42
N VAL A 17 -3.25 15.63 5.38
CA VAL A 17 -2.54 14.63 4.56
C VAL A 17 -1.10 15.02 4.27
N GLN A 18 -0.30 14.04 3.88
CA GLN A 18 1.02 14.24 3.26
C GLN A 18 1.03 13.59 1.87
N VAL A 19 1.08 14.41 0.84
CA VAL A 19 1.29 13.96 -0.55
C VAL A 19 2.76 13.60 -0.79
N MET A 20 3.06 12.95 -1.90
CA MET A 20 4.44 12.68 -2.29
C MET A 20 5.16 13.97 -2.73
N ARG A 21 6.47 14.03 -2.45
CA ARG A 21 7.33 15.05 -3.05
C ARG A 21 7.39 14.90 -4.57
N PRO A 22 7.58 15.99 -5.32
CA PRO A 22 7.72 15.94 -6.79
C PRO A 22 8.80 14.96 -7.25
N MET A 23 8.54 14.27 -8.35
CA MET A 23 9.42 13.26 -8.96
C MET A 23 9.79 13.68 -10.40
N PRO A 24 10.53 14.79 -10.62
CA PRO A 24 10.77 15.33 -11.96
C PRO A 24 11.54 14.38 -12.89
N ASN A 25 12.26 13.42 -12.33
CA ASN A 25 13.07 12.44 -13.07
C ASN A 25 12.44 11.05 -13.08
N LEU A 26 11.13 10.93 -12.89
CA LEU A 26 10.46 9.61 -12.82
C LEU A 26 10.63 8.84 -14.14
N ASP A 27 10.44 9.47 -15.29
CA ASP A 27 10.61 8.82 -16.59
C ASP A 27 12.02 8.23 -16.78
N LEU A 28 13.05 8.98 -16.43
CA LEU A 28 14.44 8.52 -16.51
C LEU A 28 14.68 7.31 -15.58
N LEU A 29 14.08 7.33 -14.39
CA LEU A 29 14.17 6.22 -13.45
C LEU A 29 13.48 4.97 -14.00
N LEU A 30 12.29 5.12 -14.55
CA LEU A 30 11.52 4.02 -15.15
C LEU A 30 12.23 3.45 -16.39
N ASP A 31 12.78 4.29 -17.27
CA ASP A 31 13.55 3.84 -18.43
C ASP A 31 14.82 3.08 -18.01
N LYS A 32 15.46 3.49 -16.90
CA LYS A 32 16.57 2.72 -16.31
C LYS A 32 16.09 1.40 -15.72
N ALA A 33 14.92 1.38 -15.08
CA ALA A 33 14.35 0.19 -14.45
C ALA A 33 14.03 -0.92 -15.49
N LYS A 34 13.73 -0.58 -16.75
CA LYS A 34 13.51 -1.56 -17.84
C LYS A 34 14.69 -2.50 -18.09
N LYS A 35 15.89 -2.14 -17.63
CA LYS A 35 17.10 -2.98 -17.76
C LYS A 35 17.18 -4.09 -16.70
N TYR A 36 16.24 -4.13 -15.78
CA TYR A 36 16.21 -5.06 -14.64
C TYR A 36 14.89 -5.82 -14.61
N PRO A 37 14.82 -6.99 -13.99
CA PRO A 37 13.59 -7.79 -13.89
C PRO A 37 12.60 -7.18 -12.87
N ILE A 38 12.25 -5.90 -13.02
CA ILE A 38 11.31 -5.20 -12.17
C ILE A 38 9.90 -5.36 -12.74
N PHE A 39 8.98 -5.86 -11.93
CA PHE A 39 7.57 -6.03 -12.30
C PHE A 39 6.79 -4.73 -12.17
N GLY A 40 7.04 -3.98 -11.13
CA GLY A 40 6.24 -2.79 -10.85
C GLY A 40 6.93 -1.81 -9.91
N THR A 41 6.17 -0.82 -9.49
CA THR A 41 6.66 0.25 -8.63
C THR A 41 5.78 0.40 -7.40
N LYS A 42 6.29 1.09 -6.37
CA LYS A 42 5.56 1.43 -5.17
C LYS A 42 5.79 2.90 -4.79
N MET A 43 4.73 3.58 -4.38
CA MET A 43 4.75 4.98 -3.95
C MET A 43 3.80 5.19 -2.78
N ARG A 44 4.15 6.07 -1.81
CA ARG A 44 3.39 6.26 -0.58
C ARG A 44 3.03 7.71 -0.31
N SER A 45 1.78 7.94 0.07
CA SER A 45 1.26 9.14 0.73
C SER A 45 0.68 8.76 2.08
N VAL A 46 0.38 9.72 2.96
CA VAL A 46 -0.22 9.44 4.28
C VAL A 46 -1.41 10.35 4.52
N ILE A 47 -2.47 9.78 5.10
CA ILE A 47 -3.72 10.42 5.49
C ILE A 47 -3.82 10.35 7.01
N TYR A 48 -4.01 11.49 7.67
CA TYR A 48 -4.12 11.62 9.12
C TYR A 48 -5.52 12.02 9.58
N GLU A 49 -6.27 12.74 8.72
CA GLU A 49 -7.57 13.33 9.05
C GLU A 49 -8.53 13.17 7.86
N PRO A 50 -9.86 13.09 8.09
CA PRO A 50 -10.86 12.90 7.04
C PRO A 50 -11.13 14.20 6.26
N SER A 51 -10.13 14.70 5.59
CA SER A 51 -10.23 15.89 4.74
C SER A 51 -10.56 15.51 3.31
N LEU A 52 -11.73 15.90 2.82
CA LEU A 52 -12.15 15.67 1.43
C LEU A 52 -11.09 16.17 0.44
N ASP A 53 -10.74 17.45 0.53
CA ASP A 53 -9.75 18.08 -0.36
C ASP A 53 -8.36 17.44 -0.24
N GLY A 54 -7.98 17.02 0.98
CA GLY A 54 -6.71 16.39 1.25
C GLY A 54 -6.62 14.99 0.64
N ILE A 55 -7.64 14.17 0.85
CA ILE A 55 -7.72 12.81 0.33
C ILE A 55 -7.81 12.81 -1.19
N GLU A 56 -8.63 13.69 -1.77
CA GLU A 56 -8.71 13.86 -3.23
C GLU A 56 -7.33 14.19 -3.83
N LYS A 57 -6.56 15.10 -3.22
CA LYS A 57 -5.20 15.42 -3.68
C LYS A 57 -4.25 14.23 -3.61
N VAL A 58 -4.33 13.44 -2.54
CA VAL A 58 -3.52 12.21 -2.39
C VAL A 58 -3.85 11.22 -3.49
N VAL A 59 -5.14 10.91 -3.67
CA VAL A 59 -5.59 9.91 -4.64
C VAL A 59 -5.29 10.38 -6.06
N GLN A 60 -5.62 11.62 -6.40
CA GLN A 60 -5.35 12.18 -7.72
C GLN A 60 -3.86 12.13 -8.07
N GLN A 61 -2.98 12.58 -7.16
CA GLN A 61 -1.54 12.53 -7.38
C GLN A 61 -1.06 11.10 -7.63
N GLN A 62 -1.51 10.14 -6.84
CA GLN A 62 -1.09 8.76 -6.99
C GLN A 62 -1.59 8.14 -8.30
N PHE A 63 -2.83 8.42 -8.71
CA PHE A 63 -3.35 7.93 -9.97
C PHE A 63 -2.69 8.59 -11.20
N ASP A 64 -2.33 9.87 -11.13
CA ASP A 64 -1.59 10.54 -12.22
C ASP A 64 -0.19 9.93 -12.39
N VAL A 65 0.50 9.69 -11.28
CA VAL A 65 1.80 8.98 -11.29
C VAL A 65 1.63 7.53 -11.76
N ALA A 66 0.55 6.84 -11.36
CA ALA A 66 0.26 5.48 -11.80
C ALA A 66 0.08 5.40 -13.32
N LYS A 67 -0.65 6.33 -13.93
CA LYS A 67 -0.80 6.42 -15.41
C LYS A 67 0.55 6.57 -16.11
N GLN A 68 1.45 7.40 -15.57
CA GLN A 68 2.81 7.56 -16.09
C GLN A 68 3.62 6.25 -15.97
N ILE A 69 3.48 5.52 -14.85
CA ILE A 69 4.14 4.23 -14.62
C ILE A 69 3.62 3.17 -15.59
N ILE A 70 2.29 3.07 -15.77
CA ILE A 70 1.64 2.16 -16.70
C ILE A 70 2.11 2.42 -18.13
N SER A 71 2.20 3.70 -18.56
CA SER A 71 2.68 4.06 -19.90
C SER A 71 4.13 3.60 -20.19
N LYS A 72 4.91 3.33 -19.14
CA LYS A 72 6.26 2.76 -19.22
C LYS A 72 6.28 1.23 -19.13
N GLY A 73 5.12 0.58 -18.97
CA GLY A 73 4.96 -0.88 -18.94
C GLY A 73 5.20 -1.50 -17.57
N PHE A 74 5.06 -0.75 -16.48
CA PHE A 74 5.19 -1.25 -15.12
C PHE A 74 3.85 -1.27 -14.39
N MET A 75 3.68 -2.21 -13.45
CA MET A 75 2.54 -2.29 -12.55
C MET A 75 2.72 -1.29 -11.38
N PRO A 76 1.88 -0.27 -11.21
CA PRO A 76 1.95 0.60 -10.04
C PRO A 76 1.28 -0.02 -8.83
N ILE A 77 1.92 0.07 -7.65
CA ILE A 77 1.27 -0.05 -6.35
C ILE A 77 0.98 1.36 -5.83
N ILE A 78 -0.29 1.70 -5.72
CA ILE A 78 -0.83 2.92 -5.15
C ILE A 78 -0.97 2.70 -3.64
N GLU A 79 -0.24 3.48 -2.81
CA GLU A 79 -0.18 3.31 -1.34
C GLU A 79 -0.60 4.61 -0.62
N PRO A 80 -1.89 4.95 -0.58
CA PRO A 80 -2.43 6.02 0.26
C PRO A 80 -2.66 5.47 1.68
N GLU A 81 -1.64 5.48 2.50
CA GLU A 81 -1.67 4.96 3.87
C GLU A 81 -2.56 5.82 4.75
N VAL A 82 -3.61 5.25 5.36
CA VAL A 82 -4.33 5.87 6.47
C VAL A 82 -3.56 5.58 7.75
N ASN A 83 -3.24 6.63 8.51
CA ASN A 83 -2.52 6.49 9.78
C ASN A 83 -3.39 5.71 10.77
N ILE A 84 -2.83 4.65 11.38
CA ILE A 84 -3.55 3.81 12.35
C ILE A 84 -3.90 4.56 13.65
N ASP A 85 -3.17 5.64 13.97
CA ASP A 85 -3.40 6.48 15.15
C ASP A 85 -4.38 7.64 14.87
N SER A 86 -4.97 7.70 13.67
CA SER A 86 -6.01 8.69 13.38
C SER A 86 -7.25 8.45 14.25
N ALA A 87 -7.70 9.49 14.93
CA ALA A 87 -8.91 9.41 15.76
C ALA A 87 -10.19 9.16 14.93
N GLU A 88 -10.15 9.48 13.64
CA GLU A 88 -11.25 9.36 12.69
C GLU A 88 -10.85 8.42 11.52
N LYS A 89 -10.14 7.34 11.85
CA LYS A 89 -9.58 6.41 10.85
C LYS A 89 -10.65 5.86 9.92
N HIS A 90 -11.78 5.42 10.45
CA HIS A 90 -12.89 4.88 9.66
C HIS A 90 -13.43 5.90 8.66
N GLU A 91 -13.59 7.17 9.07
CA GLU A 91 -14.04 8.22 8.15
C GLU A 91 -13.00 8.49 7.04
N CYS A 92 -11.70 8.47 7.38
CA CYS A 92 -10.64 8.54 6.38
C CYS A 92 -10.74 7.38 5.37
N GLU A 93 -11.03 6.16 5.83
CA GLU A 93 -11.19 4.97 5.00
C GLU A 93 -12.40 5.07 4.07
N LEU A 94 -13.54 5.57 4.58
CA LEU A 94 -14.74 5.81 3.77
C LEU A 94 -14.47 6.78 2.61
N LEU A 95 -13.88 7.93 2.90
CA LEU A 95 -13.55 8.93 1.90
C LEU A 95 -12.53 8.41 0.90
N LEU A 96 -11.50 7.72 1.39
CA LEU A 96 -10.45 7.15 0.57
C LEU A 96 -10.99 6.09 -0.40
N LYS A 97 -11.81 5.15 0.09
CA LYS A 97 -12.41 4.09 -0.74
C LYS A 97 -13.26 4.69 -1.86
N ALA A 98 -14.13 5.65 -1.52
CA ALA A 98 -14.98 6.31 -2.49
C ALA A 98 -14.17 7.03 -3.59
N ASP A 99 -13.06 7.66 -3.21
CA ASP A 99 -12.22 8.38 -4.17
C ASP A 99 -11.36 7.45 -5.05
N ILE A 100 -10.85 6.36 -4.47
CA ILE A 100 -10.18 5.31 -5.24
C ILE A 100 -11.12 4.73 -6.30
N LEU A 101 -12.35 4.35 -5.93
CA LEU A 101 -13.34 3.79 -6.88
C LEU A 101 -13.60 4.77 -8.04
N ARG A 102 -13.85 6.04 -7.75
CA ARG A 102 -14.03 7.07 -8.80
C ARG A 102 -12.84 7.19 -9.76
N ASN A 103 -11.62 7.03 -9.26
CA ASN A 103 -10.42 7.10 -10.08
C ASN A 103 -10.15 5.80 -10.86
N LEU A 104 -10.50 4.64 -10.30
CA LEU A 104 -10.47 3.35 -11.01
C LEU A 104 -11.42 3.36 -12.21
N ASP A 105 -12.64 3.87 -12.04
CA ASP A 105 -13.63 3.98 -13.14
C ASP A 105 -13.09 4.83 -14.32
N ARG A 106 -12.27 5.82 -14.01
CA ARG A 106 -11.65 6.73 -15.01
C ARG A 106 -10.39 6.19 -15.67
N LEU A 107 -9.85 5.07 -15.21
CA LEU A 107 -8.73 4.42 -15.90
C LEU A 107 -9.21 3.82 -17.23
N ASN A 108 -8.29 3.70 -18.19
CA ASN A 108 -8.56 2.95 -19.41
C ASN A 108 -8.83 1.47 -19.09
N ASP A 109 -9.62 0.80 -19.96
CA ASP A 109 -10.04 -0.58 -19.68
C ASP A 109 -8.89 -1.61 -19.70
N ASP A 110 -7.81 -1.31 -20.37
CA ASP A 110 -6.57 -2.11 -20.43
C ASP A 110 -5.58 -1.80 -19.29
N HIS A 111 -5.89 -0.82 -18.44
CA HIS A 111 -5.03 -0.44 -17.32
C HIS A 111 -5.43 -1.14 -16.03
N GLN A 112 -4.45 -1.66 -15.34
CA GLN A 112 -4.60 -2.22 -14.00
C GLN A 112 -3.62 -1.59 -13.01
N VAL A 113 -3.99 -1.60 -11.74
CA VAL A 113 -3.16 -1.15 -10.61
C VAL A 113 -3.18 -2.20 -9.50
N MET A 114 -2.22 -2.16 -8.62
CA MET A 114 -2.30 -2.77 -7.29
C MET A 114 -2.54 -1.67 -6.26
N LEU A 115 -3.28 -2.00 -5.23
CA LEU A 115 -3.52 -1.12 -4.10
C LEU A 115 -2.77 -1.66 -2.88
N LYS A 116 -2.14 -0.77 -2.11
CA LYS A 116 -1.58 -1.09 -0.81
C LYS A 116 -2.22 -0.20 0.24
N LEU A 117 -3.06 -0.81 1.08
CA LEU A 117 -3.93 -0.10 2.00
C LEU A 117 -3.63 -0.47 3.45
N THR A 118 -3.91 0.44 4.36
CA THR A 118 -3.93 0.17 5.79
C THR A 118 -5.04 -0.85 6.08
N LEU A 119 -4.78 -1.82 6.96
CA LEU A 119 -5.80 -2.74 7.44
C LEU A 119 -6.99 -1.93 7.99
N PRO A 120 -8.22 -2.17 7.52
CA PRO A 120 -9.37 -1.34 7.84
C PRO A 120 -9.87 -1.57 9.28
N GLU A 121 -10.73 -0.66 9.75
CA GLU A 121 -11.43 -0.85 11.02
C GLU A 121 -12.58 -1.86 10.89
N GLU A 122 -13.32 -1.77 9.80
CA GLU A 122 -14.44 -2.66 9.48
C GLU A 122 -13.95 -3.86 8.68
N ASP A 123 -14.34 -5.06 9.08
CA ASP A 123 -13.97 -6.30 8.43
C ASP A 123 -14.60 -6.38 7.02
N GLY A 124 -13.80 -6.85 6.04
CA GLY A 124 -14.24 -6.93 4.65
C GLY A 124 -14.44 -5.59 3.94
N PHE A 125 -14.07 -4.47 4.55
CA PHE A 125 -14.38 -3.11 4.07
C PHE A 125 -13.94 -2.83 2.62
N TYR A 126 -12.83 -3.42 2.19
CA TYR A 126 -12.27 -3.20 0.85
C TYR A 126 -12.70 -4.24 -0.19
N GLN A 127 -13.73 -5.06 0.08
CA GLN A 127 -14.18 -6.10 -0.85
C GLN A 127 -14.48 -5.54 -2.25
N GLU A 128 -15.13 -4.39 -2.34
CA GLU A 128 -15.45 -3.73 -3.60
C GLU A 128 -14.20 -3.34 -4.41
N LEU A 129 -13.10 -2.98 -3.74
CA LEU A 129 -11.81 -2.73 -4.38
C LEU A 129 -11.10 -4.02 -4.80
N ILE A 130 -11.26 -5.09 -4.01
CA ILE A 130 -10.70 -6.41 -4.30
C ILE A 130 -11.33 -7.00 -5.56
N ASP A 131 -12.64 -6.84 -5.69
CA ASP A 131 -13.42 -7.38 -6.82
C ASP A 131 -13.39 -6.48 -8.06
N HIS A 132 -12.80 -5.28 -7.97
CA HIS A 132 -12.80 -4.33 -9.08
C HIS A 132 -11.89 -4.81 -10.23
N PRO A 133 -12.38 -4.85 -11.50
CA PRO A 133 -11.66 -5.44 -12.64
C PRO A 133 -10.33 -4.76 -12.98
N LYS A 134 -10.16 -3.49 -12.59
CA LYS A 134 -8.91 -2.72 -12.78
C LYS A 134 -7.94 -2.83 -11.60
N VAL A 135 -8.26 -3.64 -10.58
CA VAL A 135 -7.38 -3.92 -9.44
C VAL A 135 -6.84 -5.33 -9.55
N LEU A 136 -5.54 -5.46 -9.79
CA LEU A 136 -4.89 -6.77 -9.87
C LEU A 136 -4.83 -7.44 -8.50
N LYS A 137 -4.55 -6.68 -7.44
CA LYS A 137 -4.48 -7.17 -6.06
C LYS A 137 -4.52 -6.02 -5.06
N VAL A 138 -5.21 -6.24 -3.95
CA VAL A 138 -5.11 -5.39 -2.76
C VAL A 138 -4.15 -6.04 -1.78
N VAL A 139 -3.13 -5.30 -1.35
CA VAL A 139 -2.18 -5.75 -0.34
C VAL A 139 -2.28 -4.89 0.92
N ALA A 140 -2.15 -5.51 2.08
CA ALA A 140 -2.26 -4.83 3.36
C ALA A 140 -0.90 -4.33 3.86
N LEU A 141 -0.81 -3.11 4.36
CA LEU A 141 0.30 -2.64 5.18
C LEU A 141 -0.02 -2.80 6.67
N SER A 142 1.00 -3.01 7.50
CA SER A 142 0.80 -3.15 8.96
C SER A 142 0.64 -1.81 9.69
N GLY A 143 1.02 -0.69 9.08
CA GLY A 143 0.82 0.67 9.61
C GLY A 143 1.51 1.02 10.93
N GLY A 144 1.81 0.03 11.74
CA GLY A 144 2.33 0.14 13.11
C GLY A 144 1.69 -0.86 14.06
N TYR A 145 0.68 -1.58 13.61
CA TYR A 145 0.14 -2.73 14.35
C TYR A 145 1.25 -3.75 14.64
N SER A 146 1.13 -4.44 15.79
CA SER A 146 1.95 -5.62 16.10
C SER A 146 1.75 -6.69 15.02
N ARG A 147 2.65 -7.67 14.93
CA ARG A 147 2.46 -8.80 14.01
C ARG A 147 1.17 -9.55 14.30
N GLN A 148 0.84 -9.74 15.59
CA GLN A 148 -0.38 -10.42 15.98
C GLN A 148 -1.61 -9.65 15.48
N ASP A 149 -1.74 -8.38 15.87
CA ASP A 149 -2.90 -7.56 15.50
C ASP A 149 -3.04 -7.40 13.97
N ALA A 150 -1.90 -7.27 13.28
CA ALA A 150 -1.92 -7.16 11.82
C ALA A 150 -2.38 -8.46 11.14
N CYS A 151 -2.00 -9.64 11.67
CA CYS A 151 -2.46 -10.93 11.15
C CYS A 151 -3.94 -11.13 11.47
N ASP A 152 -4.38 -10.88 12.71
CA ASP A 152 -5.77 -11.04 13.11
C ASP A 152 -6.70 -10.17 12.24
N LYS A 153 -6.32 -8.90 12.03
CA LYS A 153 -7.07 -8.02 11.11
C LYS A 153 -7.04 -8.48 9.65
N LEU A 154 -5.94 -9.07 9.20
CA LEU A 154 -5.84 -9.55 7.83
C LEU A 154 -6.74 -10.76 7.58
N GLU A 155 -6.87 -11.66 8.56
CA GLU A 155 -7.76 -12.83 8.51
C GLU A 155 -9.24 -12.43 8.33
N GLU A 156 -9.65 -11.29 8.88
CA GLU A 156 -11.01 -10.73 8.73
C GLU A 156 -11.21 -9.97 7.40
N ASN A 157 -10.18 -9.93 6.54
CA ASN A 157 -10.22 -9.24 5.26
C ASN A 157 -9.85 -10.17 4.09
N PRO A 158 -10.69 -11.17 3.78
CA PRO A 158 -10.42 -12.15 2.74
C PRO A 158 -10.17 -11.50 1.37
N GLY A 159 -9.23 -12.05 0.62
CA GLY A 159 -8.81 -11.49 -0.67
C GLY A 159 -7.66 -10.48 -0.58
N MET A 160 -7.39 -9.90 0.58
CA MET A 160 -6.14 -9.15 0.81
C MET A 160 -4.97 -10.11 1.10
N ILE A 161 -3.75 -9.68 0.79
CA ILE A 161 -2.52 -10.38 1.19
C ILE A 161 -1.57 -9.43 1.91
N ALA A 162 -0.73 -9.95 2.78
CA ALA A 162 0.21 -9.14 3.54
C ALA A 162 1.29 -8.51 2.65
N SER A 163 1.61 -7.24 2.92
CA SER A 163 2.82 -6.54 2.49
C SER A 163 3.45 -5.83 3.70
N PHE A 164 3.74 -6.62 4.73
CA PHE A 164 4.22 -6.13 6.02
C PHE A 164 5.73 -5.91 5.99
N SER A 165 6.19 -4.85 6.66
CA SER A 165 7.60 -4.58 6.88
C SER A 165 7.92 -4.66 8.38
N ARG A 166 7.41 -3.71 9.18
CA ARG A 166 7.68 -3.68 10.62
C ARG A 166 7.14 -4.90 11.35
N ALA A 167 5.92 -5.31 11.08
CA ALA A 167 5.34 -6.53 11.65
C ALA A 167 6.10 -7.80 11.25
N PHE A 168 6.66 -7.86 10.03
CA PHE A 168 7.51 -8.96 9.58
C PHE A 168 8.81 -9.05 10.38
N THR A 169 9.45 -7.90 10.65
CA THR A 169 10.76 -7.85 11.36
C THR A 169 10.62 -7.75 12.87
N GLU A 170 9.42 -7.79 13.42
CA GLU A 170 9.17 -7.77 14.86
C GLU A 170 9.85 -8.95 15.55
N GLY A 171 10.52 -8.68 16.68
CA GLY A 171 11.26 -9.68 17.43
C GLY A 171 12.68 -9.99 16.92
N LEU A 172 13.10 -9.39 15.78
CA LEU A 172 14.48 -9.51 15.33
C LEU A 172 15.39 -8.58 16.13
N SER A 173 16.56 -9.11 16.50
CA SER A 173 17.60 -8.39 17.24
C SER A 173 18.98 -8.75 16.71
N LYS A 174 19.88 -7.75 16.71
CA LYS A 174 21.28 -7.96 16.33
C LYS A 174 22.05 -8.92 17.27
N GLN A 175 21.52 -9.15 18.48
CA GLN A 175 22.10 -10.04 19.49
C GLN A 175 21.74 -11.52 19.31
N GLN A 176 20.78 -11.83 18.43
CA GLN A 176 20.39 -13.21 18.13
C GLN A 176 21.54 -13.96 17.44
N SER A 177 21.65 -15.25 17.73
CA SER A 177 22.41 -16.17 16.90
C SER A 177 21.77 -16.36 15.52
N ASP A 178 22.54 -16.84 14.54
CA ASP A 178 22.03 -17.12 13.19
C ASP A 178 20.81 -18.06 13.22
N LYS A 179 20.83 -19.04 14.14
CA LYS A 179 19.71 -19.97 14.30
C LYS A 179 18.46 -19.28 14.85
N GLU A 180 18.57 -18.51 15.94
CA GLU A 180 17.45 -17.79 16.52
C GLU A 180 16.87 -16.76 15.53
N PHE A 181 17.74 -16.11 14.75
CA PHE A 181 17.32 -15.19 13.70
C PHE A 181 16.49 -15.92 12.62
N ALA A 182 17.01 -17.05 12.12
CA ALA A 182 16.30 -17.86 11.11
C ALA A 182 14.96 -18.38 11.66
N ASP A 183 14.95 -18.96 12.87
CA ASP A 183 13.73 -19.46 13.51
C ASP A 183 12.66 -18.33 13.66
N THR A 184 13.10 -17.10 14.02
CA THR A 184 12.19 -15.94 14.15
C THR A 184 11.62 -15.51 12.80
N ILE A 185 12.44 -15.51 11.74
CA ILE A 185 11.99 -15.19 10.36
C ILE A 185 11.00 -16.23 9.88
N ASP A 186 11.31 -17.52 10.02
CA ASP A 186 10.44 -18.61 9.57
C ASP A 186 9.07 -18.57 10.28
N ALA A 187 9.07 -18.37 11.60
CA ALA A 187 7.83 -18.21 12.36
C ALA A 187 7.01 -17.00 11.90
N SER A 188 7.69 -15.90 11.54
CA SER A 188 7.03 -14.70 11.02
C SER A 188 6.41 -14.94 9.64
N ILE A 189 7.14 -15.62 8.75
CA ILE A 189 6.65 -16.01 7.42
C ILE A 189 5.43 -16.90 7.55
N ASP A 190 5.51 -17.97 8.34
CA ASP A 190 4.43 -18.93 8.52
C ASP A 190 3.14 -18.28 9.01
N LYS A 191 3.26 -17.38 10.01
CA LYS A 191 2.11 -16.70 10.57
C LYS A 191 1.46 -15.75 9.56
N ILE A 192 2.26 -14.88 8.92
CA ILE A 192 1.78 -13.91 7.94
C ILE A 192 1.21 -14.61 6.69
N TYR A 193 1.84 -15.71 6.27
CA TYR A 193 1.36 -16.50 5.15
C TYR A 193 -0.01 -17.11 5.43
N LYS A 194 -0.20 -17.70 6.61
CA LYS A 194 -1.51 -18.26 7.01
C LYS A 194 -2.60 -17.21 6.99
N ALA A 195 -2.35 -16.04 7.57
CA ALA A 195 -3.29 -14.92 7.56
C ALA A 195 -3.62 -14.38 6.14
N SER A 196 -2.78 -14.66 5.15
CA SER A 196 -2.98 -14.25 3.75
C SER A 196 -3.70 -15.31 2.88
N GLN A 197 -4.09 -16.44 3.44
CA GLN A 197 -4.69 -17.57 2.69
C GLN A 197 -6.22 -17.65 2.80
N ILE A 198 -6.86 -16.70 3.45
CA ILE A 198 -8.30 -16.67 3.71
C ILE A 198 -9.05 -15.94 2.59
#